data_6831b6ee8089a028a547f79410c7a207
#
_entry.id   6831b6ee8089a028a547f79410c7a207
#
_cell.length_a   1.000
_cell.length_b   1.000
_cell.length_c   1.000
_cell.angle_alpha   90.00
_cell.angle_beta   90.00
_cell.angle_gamma   90.00
#
_symmetry.space_group_name_H-M   'P 1'
#
loop_
_entity.id
_entity.type
_entity.pdbx_description
1 polymer ?
#
loop_
_entity_poly.entity_id
_entity_poly.type
_entity_poly.pdbx_seq_one_letter_code
_entity_poly.pdbx_strand_id
1 'polypeptide(L)'
;LWLLILLCGKLAVAQDHMYSQFFNSPVYLNPALNGQFQGDLRMNLIYRNQFTSVPGGFNYLTASVDYNIPQFGGGIGLIFTRGNEGTAGLTKNNIAGIYSYSVGSDDFVLSFGVQAGVTNRTVDYGKLVFSDQIDPRLGYIPGSPTNAESPRFDNRFYFDAGAGVNLALSDFNIGGALQHINRPNESFTGTPAKLPMRGTAHVSYRWDLNKDENLDEDEKSFFIPSVVFYKQSTAQSINIGLQYKRHNLNAGLWVRTAGSGGPSAITFSLIFDLFLNKESGEKFRLGVSHDAPISGLNYSNTSGTTEGSIGYETTLPSRTDAYHKFEGARRCYDFY
;
A
#
# COMPACT_ATOMS: atom_id res chain seq x y z
N LEU A 1 44.03 10.94 13.75
CA LEU A 1 43.27 10.56 12.54
C LEU A 1 42.20 9.46 12.81
N TRP A 2 42.14 8.88 14.00
CA TRP A 2 41.16 7.80 14.36
C TRP A 2 39.87 8.30 15.03
N LEU A 3 39.71 9.62 15.24
CA LEU A 3 38.58 10.20 15.96
C LEU A 3 37.46 10.72 15.05
N LEU A 4 37.59 10.60 13.72
CA LEU A 4 36.64 11.16 12.75
C LEU A 4 35.65 10.13 12.16
N ILE A 5 35.70 8.85 12.58
CA ILE A 5 34.90 7.77 12.02
C ILE A 5 33.59 7.54 12.81
N LEU A 6 33.41 8.19 13.93
CA LEU A 6 32.28 7.94 14.86
C LEU A 6 31.04 8.83 14.66
N LEU A 7 30.98 9.68 13.62
CA LEU A 7 29.89 10.66 13.41
C LEU A 7 28.97 10.40 12.22
N CYS A 8 29.04 9.24 11.59
CA CYS A 8 28.01 8.84 10.64
C CYS A 8 26.92 8.00 11.31
N GLY A 9 26.27 8.58 12.31
CA GLY A 9 24.96 8.10 12.74
C GLY A 9 23.98 8.23 11.57
N LYS A 10 23.72 7.15 10.85
CA LYS A 10 22.61 7.13 9.89
C LYS A 10 21.36 7.35 10.71
N LEU A 11 20.74 8.52 10.55
CA LEU A 11 19.43 8.79 11.11
C LEU A 11 18.48 7.71 10.58
N ALA A 12 18.06 6.80 11.43
CA ALA A 12 17.01 5.84 11.10
C ALA A 12 15.73 6.64 10.95
N VAL A 13 15.26 6.79 9.74
CA VAL A 13 13.98 7.46 9.44
C VAL A 13 12.92 6.37 9.33
N ALA A 14 11.85 6.51 10.11
CA ALA A 14 10.68 5.64 10.01
C ALA A 14 10.08 5.70 8.60
N GLN A 15 9.73 4.55 8.05
CA GLN A 15 9.15 4.41 6.73
C GLN A 15 7.78 3.74 6.86
N ASP A 16 6.82 4.18 6.05
CA ASP A 16 5.57 3.47 5.93
C ASP A 16 5.76 2.15 5.17
N HIS A 17 4.94 1.17 5.50
CA HIS A 17 4.95 -0.11 4.81
C HIS A 17 4.45 0.01 3.36
N MET A 18 4.83 -0.96 2.55
CA MET A 18 4.39 -1.10 1.16
C MET A 18 3.79 -2.49 0.98
N TYR A 19 2.68 -2.57 0.27
CA TYR A 19 2.10 -3.84 -0.12
C TYR A 19 2.74 -4.36 -1.41
N SER A 20 2.97 -5.66 -1.47
CA SER A 20 3.39 -6.35 -2.70
C SER A 20 2.19 -6.53 -3.63
N GLN A 21 0.99 -6.74 -3.05
CA GLN A 21 -0.29 -6.72 -3.76
C GLN A 21 -0.86 -5.30 -3.82
N PHE A 22 -0.10 -4.33 -4.33
CA PHE A 22 -0.50 -2.91 -4.38
C PHE A 22 -1.82 -2.69 -5.14
N PHE A 23 -2.11 -3.54 -6.11
CA PHE A 23 -3.34 -3.52 -6.90
C PHE A 23 -4.59 -3.97 -6.11
N ASN A 24 -4.44 -4.76 -5.04
CA ASN A 24 -5.52 -5.14 -4.13
C ASN A 24 -5.74 -4.13 -2.98
N SER A 25 -4.96 -3.05 -2.95
CA SER A 25 -5.14 -1.92 -2.04
C SER A 25 -5.00 -0.59 -2.78
N PRO A 26 -5.84 -0.34 -3.82
CA PRO A 26 -5.65 0.76 -4.76
C PRO A 26 -5.68 2.13 -4.06
N VAL A 27 -6.62 2.36 -3.15
CA VAL A 27 -6.74 3.65 -2.44
C VAL A 27 -5.58 3.92 -1.48
N TYR A 28 -4.90 2.86 -1.00
CA TYR A 28 -3.66 3.00 -0.22
C TYR A 28 -2.47 3.39 -1.12
N LEU A 29 -2.43 2.88 -2.35
CA LEU A 29 -1.42 3.23 -3.34
C LEU A 29 -1.56 4.68 -3.79
N ASN A 30 -2.81 5.07 -4.15
CA ASN A 30 -3.10 6.38 -4.71
C ASN A 30 -4.57 6.76 -4.44
N PRO A 31 -4.86 7.86 -3.72
CA PRO A 31 -6.23 8.29 -3.45
C PRO A 31 -7.03 8.64 -4.71
N ALA A 32 -6.39 8.92 -5.86
CA ALA A 32 -7.07 9.11 -7.13
C ALA A 32 -7.70 7.84 -7.71
N LEU A 33 -7.35 6.65 -7.18
CA LEU A 33 -7.93 5.36 -7.57
C LEU A 33 -9.25 5.07 -6.82
N ASN A 34 -9.66 5.95 -5.92
CA ASN A 34 -10.94 5.87 -5.23
C ASN A 34 -12.09 6.00 -6.23
N GLY A 35 -13.08 5.09 -6.18
CA GLY A 35 -14.19 5.04 -7.14
C GLY A 35 -13.80 4.61 -8.56
N GLN A 36 -12.54 4.19 -8.80
CA GLN A 36 -12.06 3.75 -10.12
C GLN A 36 -12.20 2.23 -10.28
N PHE A 37 -13.42 1.73 -10.29
CA PHE A 37 -13.78 0.33 -10.48
C PHE A 37 -15.16 0.20 -11.17
N GLN A 38 -15.52 -0.99 -11.61
CA GLN A 38 -16.71 -1.21 -12.45
C GLN A 38 -18.03 -1.12 -11.66
N GLY A 39 -18.02 -1.57 -10.40
CA GLY A 39 -19.20 -1.54 -9.54
C GLY A 39 -19.49 -0.17 -8.92
N ASP A 40 -20.47 -0.14 -8.04
CA ASP A 40 -20.83 1.03 -7.24
C ASP A 40 -20.11 1.06 -5.91
N LEU A 41 -19.93 -0.10 -5.27
CA LEU A 41 -19.29 -0.26 -3.98
C LEU A 41 -18.15 -1.27 -4.06
N ARG A 42 -16.98 -0.87 -3.55
CA ARG A 42 -15.83 -1.76 -3.39
C ARG A 42 -15.36 -1.74 -1.95
N MET A 43 -15.06 -2.92 -1.43
CA MET A 43 -14.42 -3.13 -0.13
C MET A 43 -13.15 -3.93 -0.30
N ASN A 44 -12.08 -3.52 0.35
CA ASN A 44 -10.81 -4.26 0.34
C ASN A 44 -10.29 -4.41 1.76
N LEU A 45 -9.74 -5.58 2.04
CA LEU A 45 -9.00 -5.89 3.25
C LEU A 45 -7.69 -6.55 2.84
N ILE A 46 -6.57 -6.04 3.30
CA ILE A 46 -5.26 -6.63 3.09
C ILE A 46 -4.49 -6.71 4.40
N TYR A 47 -3.89 -7.87 4.64
CA TYR A 47 -3.04 -8.13 5.78
C TYR A 47 -1.65 -8.54 5.31
N ARG A 48 -0.62 -7.91 5.87
CA ARG A 48 0.79 -8.19 5.61
C ARG A 48 1.49 -8.58 6.89
N ASN A 49 2.15 -9.72 6.88
CA ASN A 49 3.06 -10.15 7.93
C ASN A 49 4.48 -10.18 7.36
N GLN A 50 5.30 -9.23 7.80
CA GLN A 50 6.66 -9.05 7.30
C GLN A 50 7.66 -9.64 8.29
N PHE A 51 8.58 -10.48 7.77
CA PHE A 51 9.60 -11.17 8.54
C PHE A 51 9.00 -12.12 9.58
N THR A 52 8.25 -13.10 9.10
CA THR A 52 7.39 -13.97 9.91
C THR A 52 8.12 -14.76 10.99
N SER A 53 9.44 -15.04 10.84
CA SER A 53 10.25 -15.73 11.84
C SER A 53 10.93 -14.80 12.85
N VAL A 54 10.84 -13.47 12.66
CA VAL A 54 11.49 -12.51 13.55
C VAL A 54 10.56 -12.20 14.74
N PRO A 55 10.98 -12.41 15.98
CA PRO A 55 10.20 -12.04 17.15
C PRO A 55 9.88 -10.52 17.14
N GLY A 56 8.61 -10.19 17.36
CA GLY A 56 8.15 -8.80 17.23
C GLY A 56 8.15 -8.27 15.79
N GLY A 57 7.94 -9.17 14.82
CA GLY A 57 7.85 -8.82 13.40
C GLY A 57 6.83 -7.73 13.10
N PHE A 58 6.79 -7.32 11.85
CA PHE A 58 5.96 -6.19 11.41
C PHE A 58 4.65 -6.70 10.82
N ASN A 59 3.54 -6.23 11.38
CA ASN A 59 2.20 -6.61 10.94
C ASN A 59 1.43 -5.38 10.50
N TYR A 60 0.83 -5.46 9.32
CA TYR A 60 0.05 -4.35 8.76
C TYR A 60 -1.30 -4.85 8.28
N LEU A 61 -2.33 -4.07 8.58
CA LEU A 61 -3.70 -4.29 8.14
C LEU A 61 -4.20 -3.02 7.49
N THR A 62 -4.75 -3.11 6.29
CA THR A 62 -5.48 -2.02 5.66
C THR A 62 -6.87 -2.51 5.26
N ALA A 63 -7.88 -1.77 5.67
CA ALA A 63 -9.26 -1.94 5.22
C ALA A 63 -9.70 -0.67 4.52
N SER A 64 -10.37 -0.79 3.39
CA SER A 64 -10.95 0.35 2.68
C SER A 64 -12.34 0.03 2.17
N VAL A 65 -13.15 1.06 2.08
CA VAL A 65 -14.43 1.04 1.39
C VAL A 65 -14.50 2.29 0.51
N ASP A 66 -14.84 2.10 -0.74
CA ASP A 66 -15.03 3.21 -1.67
C ASP A 66 -16.31 3.01 -2.49
N TYR A 67 -16.98 4.14 -2.70
CA TYR A 67 -18.25 4.24 -3.38
C TYR A 67 -18.12 5.17 -4.58
N ASN A 68 -18.45 4.64 -5.74
CA ASN A 68 -18.44 5.39 -7.00
C ASN A 68 -19.72 6.21 -7.12
N ILE A 69 -19.59 7.52 -7.36
CA ILE A 69 -20.73 8.45 -7.54
C ILE A 69 -20.67 9.05 -8.95
N PRO A 70 -21.18 8.36 -9.98
CA PRO A 70 -21.07 8.78 -11.37
C PRO A 70 -21.68 10.16 -11.63
N GLN A 71 -22.75 10.55 -10.91
CA GLN A 71 -23.38 11.86 -11.08
C GLN A 71 -22.42 13.01 -10.81
N PHE A 72 -21.50 12.83 -9.87
CA PHE A 72 -20.46 13.82 -9.56
C PHE A 72 -19.14 13.55 -10.29
N GLY A 73 -19.07 12.46 -11.09
CA GLY A 73 -17.85 12.09 -11.82
C GLY A 73 -16.70 11.67 -10.92
N GLY A 74 -16.97 11.10 -9.76
CA GLY A 74 -15.94 10.72 -8.80
C GLY A 74 -16.43 9.73 -7.76
N GLY A 75 -15.68 9.60 -6.68
CA GLY A 75 -16.02 8.69 -5.59
C GLY A 75 -15.71 9.26 -4.21
N ILE A 76 -16.31 8.66 -3.22
CA ILE A 76 -16.00 8.88 -1.80
C ILE A 76 -15.52 7.57 -1.21
N GLY A 77 -14.64 7.64 -0.22
CA GLY A 77 -14.12 6.43 0.43
C GLY A 77 -13.64 6.69 1.85
N LEU A 78 -13.47 5.59 2.53
CA LEU A 78 -12.83 5.53 3.85
C LEU A 78 -11.71 4.49 3.80
N ILE A 79 -10.60 4.81 4.44
CA ILE A 79 -9.50 3.87 4.64
C ILE A 79 -9.11 3.85 6.10
N PHE A 80 -8.90 2.64 6.61
CA PHE A 80 -8.31 2.38 7.91
C PHE A 80 -7.03 1.60 7.73
N THR A 81 -5.94 2.04 8.35
CA THR A 81 -4.67 1.31 8.37
C THR A 81 -4.20 1.11 9.79
N ARG A 82 -3.69 -0.09 10.08
CA ARG A 82 -3.05 -0.42 11.35
C ARG A 82 -1.70 -1.07 11.07
N GLY A 83 -0.65 -0.50 11.66
CA GLY A 83 0.68 -1.10 11.71
C GLY A 83 1.06 -1.43 13.14
N ASN A 84 1.72 -2.57 13.35
CA ASN A 84 2.33 -2.95 14.62
C ASN A 84 3.77 -3.38 14.33
N GLU A 85 4.73 -2.72 14.96
CA GLU A 85 6.14 -2.83 14.64
C GLU A 85 6.98 -3.09 15.89
N GLY A 86 7.80 -4.13 15.82
CA GLY A 86 8.78 -4.43 16.84
C GLY A 86 8.21 -5.00 18.14
N THR A 87 9.10 -5.42 19.04
CA THR A 87 8.76 -6.03 20.33
C THR A 87 8.13 -5.06 21.31
N ALA A 88 8.42 -3.76 21.20
CA ALA A 88 7.81 -2.71 22.02
C ALA A 88 6.38 -2.36 21.56
N GLY A 89 5.87 -3.01 20.50
CA GLY A 89 4.51 -2.82 20.04
C GLY A 89 4.24 -1.38 19.59
N LEU A 90 5.18 -0.78 18.83
CA LEU A 90 4.92 0.50 18.20
C LEU A 90 3.72 0.34 17.27
N THR A 91 2.58 0.91 17.65
CA THR A 91 1.34 0.78 16.90
C THR A 91 0.97 2.11 16.28
N LYS A 92 0.61 2.09 15.00
CA LYS A 92 0.11 3.22 14.23
C LYS A 92 -1.27 2.87 13.68
N ASN A 93 -2.30 3.59 14.08
CA ASN A 93 -3.65 3.46 13.55
C ASN A 93 -4.01 4.75 12.81
N ASN A 94 -4.42 4.65 11.57
CA ASN A 94 -4.88 5.79 10.77
C ASN A 94 -6.30 5.53 10.27
N ILE A 95 -7.15 6.54 10.33
CA ILE A 95 -8.44 6.56 9.66
C ILE A 95 -8.52 7.82 8.82
N ALA A 96 -8.87 7.68 7.55
CA ALA A 96 -8.95 8.81 6.63
C ALA A 96 -10.15 8.71 5.70
N GLY A 97 -10.76 9.87 5.42
CA GLY A 97 -11.72 10.05 4.35
C GLY A 97 -11.00 10.35 3.03
N ILE A 98 -11.55 9.86 1.94
CA ILE A 98 -11.02 10.03 0.59
C ILE A 98 -12.13 10.61 -0.29
N TYR A 99 -11.79 11.58 -1.11
CA TYR A 99 -12.62 12.08 -2.17
C TYR A 99 -11.84 12.07 -3.48
N SER A 100 -12.48 11.64 -4.56
CA SER A 100 -11.90 11.68 -5.90
C SER A 100 -12.85 12.35 -6.87
N TYR A 101 -12.28 12.94 -7.91
CA TYR A 101 -13.00 13.51 -9.03
C TYR A 101 -12.31 13.12 -10.33
N SER A 102 -13.12 12.72 -11.32
CA SER A 102 -12.62 12.24 -12.60
C SER A 102 -13.22 13.05 -13.74
N VAL A 103 -12.37 13.39 -14.70
CA VAL A 103 -12.73 14.01 -15.96
C VAL A 103 -12.15 13.18 -17.11
N GLY A 104 -12.83 13.16 -18.23
CA GLY A 104 -12.32 12.37 -19.36
C GLY A 104 -13.31 12.27 -20.51
N SER A 105 -13.00 11.35 -21.39
CA SER A 105 -13.79 10.90 -22.53
C SER A 105 -13.79 9.37 -22.58
N ASP A 106 -14.33 8.81 -23.66
CA ASP A 106 -14.29 7.36 -23.90
C ASP A 106 -12.86 6.82 -24.15
N ASP A 107 -11.89 7.71 -24.48
CA ASP A 107 -10.49 7.31 -24.72
C ASP A 107 -9.60 7.42 -23.50
N PHE A 108 -9.94 8.29 -22.54
CA PHE A 108 -9.13 8.50 -21.36
C PHE A 108 -9.93 8.95 -20.13
N VAL A 109 -9.44 8.63 -18.94
CA VAL A 109 -9.95 9.13 -17.67
C VAL A 109 -8.78 9.69 -16.84
N LEU A 110 -8.88 10.98 -16.51
CA LEU A 110 -7.97 11.65 -15.59
C LEU A 110 -8.67 11.81 -14.25
N SER A 111 -8.12 11.26 -13.20
CA SER A 111 -8.68 11.26 -11.85
C SER A 111 -7.76 12.00 -10.89
N PHE A 112 -8.35 12.80 -10.03
CA PHE A 112 -7.70 13.50 -8.91
C PHE A 112 -8.26 12.94 -7.61
N GLY A 113 -7.43 12.76 -6.61
CA GLY A 113 -7.85 12.28 -5.30
C GLY A 113 -7.22 13.09 -4.18
N VAL A 114 -7.98 13.31 -3.11
CA VAL A 114 -7.50 13.88 -1.86
C VAL A 114 -7.88 12.98 -0.71
N GLN A 115 -7.00 12.91 0.28
CA GLN A 115 -7.17 12.11 1.48
C GLN A 115 -6.88 12.97 2.69
N ALA A 116 -7.71 12.86 3.72
CA ALA A 116 -7.51 13.55 4.98
C ALA A 116 -7.97 12.68 6.15
N GLY A 117 -7.19 12.63 7.21
CA GLY A 117 -7.48 11.74 8.32
C GLY A 117 -6.70 12.05 9.59
N VAL A 118 -6.91 11.20 10.57
CA VAL A 118 -6.25 11.28 11.87
C VAL A 118 -5.47 10.00 12.11
N THR A 119 -4.24 10.16 12.55
CA THR A 119 -3.37 9.06 12.96
C THR A 119 -3.18 9.08 14.46
N ASN A 120 -3.34 7.91 15.07
CA ASN A 120 -2.97 7.63 16.45
C ASN A 120 -1.74 6.74 16.47
N ARG A 121 -0.73 7.12 17.25
CA ARG A 121 0.51 6.36 17.40
C ARG A 121 0.77 6.10 18.89
N THR A 122 1.05 4.84 19.21
CA THR A 122 1.31 4.41 20.61
C THR A 122 2.54 3.51 20.66
N VAL A 123 3.20 3.50 21.81
CA VAL A 123 4.36 2.64 22.09
C VAL A 123 4.36 2.23 23.54
N ASP A 124 4.72 1.00 23.82
CA ASP A 124 4.91 0.52 25.21
C ASP A 124 6.36 0.74 25.61
N TYR A 125 6.61 1.85 26.30
CA TYR A 125 7.94 2.21 26.78
C TYR A 125 8.52 1.19 27.78
N GLY A 126 7.66 0.49 28.54
CA GLY A 126 8.08 -0.54 29.47
C GLY A 126 8.74 -1.75 28.82
N LYS A 127 8.53 -1.92 27.52
CA LYS A 127 9.15 -2.99 26.72
C LYS A 127 10.39 -2.54 25.93
N LEU A 128 10.72 -1.26 25.97
CA LEU A 128 11.93 -0.76 25.31
C LEU A 128 13.15 -1.12 26.15
N VAL A 129 14.20 -1.55 25.46
CA VAL A 129 15.53 -1.80 26.06
C VAL A 129 16.51 -0.86 25.38
N PHE A 130 17.14 -0.02 26.16
CA PHE A 130 18.11 0.96 25.68
C PHE A 130 19.54 0.40 25.78
N SER A 131 20.45 0.88 24.95
CA SER A 131 21.83 0.38 24.88
C SER A 131 22.61 0.52 26.18
N ASP A 132 22.32 1.53 27.00
CA ASP A 132 22.92 1.76 28.32
C ASP A 132 22.41 0.80 29.40
N GLN A 133 21.36 0.03 29.10
CA GLN A 133 20.81 -1.02 29.97
C GLN A 133 21.36 -2.43 29.64
N ILE A 134 22.23 -2.53 28.63
CA ILE A 134 22.80 -3.78 28.17
C ILE A 134 24.26 -3.88 28.62
N ASP A 135 24.52 -4.76 29.59
CA ASP A 135 25.88 -5.07 29.98
C ASP A 135 26.57 -5.95 28.93
N PRO A 136 27.82 -5.66 28.53
CA PRO A 136 28.53 -6.46 27.52
C PRO A 136 28.76 -7.93 27.88
N ARG A 137 28.70 -8.30 29.17
CA ARG A 137 28.94 -9.65 29.69
C ARG A 137 27.67 -10.36 30.14
N LEU A 138 26.75 -9.59 30.76
CA LEU A 138 25.53 -10.11 31.39
C LEU A 138 24.30 -9.95 30.51
N GLY A 139 24.37 -9.16 29.45
CA GLY A 139 23.24 -8.84 28.61
C GLY A 139 22.32 -7.79 29.25
N TYR A 140 21.02 -7.81 28.93
CA TYR A 140 20.04 -6.89 29.50
C TYR A 140 19.85 -7.09 31.00
N ILE A 141 19.99 -6.00 31.77
CA ILE A 141 19.76 -5.98 33.22
C ILE A 141 18.42 -5.33 33.52
N PRO A 142 17.37 -6.10 33.87
CA PRO A 142 16.06 -5.55 34.19
C PRO A 142 16.11 -4.53 35.32
N GLY A 143 15.46 -3.36 35.11
CA GLY A 143 15.42 -2.30 36.13
C GLY A 143 16.66 -1.41 36.20
N SER A 144 17.68 -1.60 35.35
CA SER A 144 18.80 -0.67 35.26
C SER A 144 18.34 0.70 34.76
N PRO A 145 18.89 1.81 35.32
CA PRO A 145 18.54 3.15 34.90
C PRO A 145 18.99 3.40 33.46
N THR A 146 18.29 4.28 32.76
CA THR A 146 18.65 4.72 31.40
C THR A 146 18.76 6.23 31.35
N ASN A 147 19.66 6.74 30.51
CA ASN A 147 19.79 8.15 30.18
C ASN A 147 18.96 8.52 28.91
N ALA A 148 18.19 7.58 28.38
CA ALA A 148 17.33 7.85 27.24
C ALA A 148 16.30 8.93 27.56
N GLU A 149 15.94 9.73 26.55
CA GLU A 149 14.93 10.77 26.69
C GLU A 149 13.60 10.17 27.15
N SER A 150 13.10 10.64 28.29
CA SER A 150 11.84 10.17 28.84
C SER A 150 10.68 10.55 27.92
N PRO A 151 9.72 9.63 27.70
CA PRO A 151 8.53 9.96 26.94
C PRO A 151 7.70 11.02 27.66
N ARG A 152 7.24 12.00 26.93
CA ARG A 152 6.21 12.93 27.40
C ARG A 152 4.81 12.41 27.13
N PHE A 153 4.69 11.57 26.11
CA PHE A 153 3.44 10.98 25.65
C PHE A 153 3.68 9.52 25.30
N ASP A 154 2.83 8.64 25.75
CA ASP A 154 2.74 7.23 25.33
C ASP A 154 1.76 7.06 24.16
N ASN A 155 0.98 8.10 23.87
CA ASN A 155 -0.05 8.16 22.86
C ASN A 155 0.00 9.50 22.13
N ARG A 156 0.05 9.48 20.81
CA ARG A 156 0.16 10.67 19.97
C ARG A 156 -0.89 10.66 18.86
N PHE A 157 -1.67 11.74 18.80
CA PHE A 157 -2.61 11.99 17.70
C PHE A 157 -2.08 13.10 16.80
N TYR A 158 -2.23 12.93 15.49
CA TYR A 158 -1.93 13.97 14.52
C TYR A 158 -2.82 13.85 13.28
N PHE A 159 -3.05 14.99 12.63
CA PHE A 159 -3.72 15.07 11.35
C PHE A 159 -2.75 14.69 10.22
N ASP A 160 -3.27 13.98 9.23
CA ASP A 160 -2.51 13.53 8.06
C ASP A 160 -3.29 13.78 6.77
N ALA A 161 -2.58 14.22 5.73
CA ALA A 161 -3.17 14.56 4.44
C ALA A 161 -2.35 14.01 3.29
N GLY A 162 -3.06 13.65 2.22
CA GLY A 162 -2.48 13.15 0.99
C GLY A 162 -3.27 13.60 -0.24
N ALA A 163 -2.64 13.53 -1.40
CA ALA A 163 -3.26 13.79 -2.69
C ALA A 163 -2.65 12.90 -3.77
N GLY A 164 -3.39 12.69 -4.85
CA GLY A 164 -2.91 11.91 -5.97
C GLY A 164 -3.57 12.28 -7.28
N VAL A 165 -2.97 11.80 -8.35
CA VAL A 165 -3.46 11.90 -9.72
C VAL A 165 -3.29 10.56 -10.42
N ASN A 166 -4.24 10.20 -11.27
CA ASN A 166 -4.20 8.99 -12.08
C ASN A 166 -4.77 9.26 -13.47
N LEU A 167 -4.10 8.76 -14.47
CA LEU A 167 -4.51 8.80 -15.87
C LEU A 167 -4.63 7.36 -16.39
N ALA A 168 -5.82 6.96 -16.77
CA ALA A 168 -6.06 5.79 -17.60
C ALA A 168 -6.22 6.28 -19.05
N LEU A 169 -5.35 5.83 -19.95
CA LEU A 169 -5.31 6.22 -21.34
C LEU A 169 -5.17 4.97 -22.19
N SER A 170 -6.25 4.57 -22.90
CA SER A 170 -6.27 3.33 -23.66
C SER A 170 -5.78 2.15 -22.80
N ASP A 171 -4.66 1.53 -23.16
CA ASP A 171 -4.07 0.38 -22.46
C ASP A 171 -3.04 0.79 -21.39
N PHE A 172 -2.89 2.08 -21.09
CA PHE A 172 -1.98 2.57 -20.07
C PHE A 172 -2.72 3.08 -18.83
N ASN A 173 -2.19 2.75 -17.66
CA ASN A 173 -2.58 3.35 -16.39
C ASN A 173 -1.35 3.94 -15.72
N ILE A 174 -1.33 5.26 -15.52
CA ILE A 174 -0.20 6.02 -15.02
C ILE A 174 -0.68 6.91 -13.89
N GLY A 175 -0.04 6.84 -12.74
CA GLY A 175 -0.45 7.68 -11.63
C GLY A 175 0.67 7.97 -10.64
N GLY A 176 0.36 8.90 -9.74
CA GLY A 176 1.24 9.26 -8.66
C GLY A 176 0.48 9.84 -7.47
N ALA A 177 1.06 9.71 -6.29
CA ALA A 177 0.48 10.26 -5.07
C ALA A 177 1.57 10.77 -4.13
N LEU A 178 1.17 11.75 -3.32
CA LEU A 178 1.94 12.26 -2.19
C LEU A 178 1.12 12.07 -0.92
N GLN A 179 1.69 11.42 0.07
CA GLN A 179 1.12 11.25 1.40
C GLN A 179 1.97 12.00 2.42
N HIS A 180 1.39 12.31 3.59
CA HIS A 180 2.03 13.12 4.64
C HIS A 180 2.48 14.51 4.14
N ILE A 181 1.64 15.16 3.31
CA ILE A 181 1.95 16.46 2.70
C ILE A 181 2.16 17.52 3.78
N ASN A 182 1.40 17.44 4.87
CA ASN A 182 1.50 18.34 6.02
C ASN A 182 2.67 18.02 6.97
N ARG A 183 3.45 16.92 6.73
CA ARG A 183 4.61 16.50 7.51
C ARG A 183 4.35 16.55 9.02
N PRO A 184 3.37 15.81 9.54
CA PRO A 184 2.97 15.88 10.94
C PRO A 184 4.12 15.52 11.88
N ASN A 185 4.06 16.04 13.11
CA ASN A 185 5.01 15.69 14.16
C ASN A 185 4.52 14.45 14.90
N GLU A 186 5.25 13.35 14.80
CA GLU A 186 4.94 12.06 15.42
C GLU A 186 5.75 11.75 16.68
N SER A 187 6.46 12.74 17.24
CA SER A 187 7.31 12.59 18.40
C SER A 187 6.54 12.21 19.67
N PHE A 188 7.07 11.27 20.43
CA PHE A 188 6.63 10.92 21.79
C PHE A 188 7.37 11.69 22.87
N THR A 189 8.51 12.29 22.53
CA THR A 189 9.36 13.07 23.44
C THR A 189 9.07 14.58 23.27
N GLY A 190 9.93 15.45 23.59
CA GLY A 190 9.78 16.88 23.34
C GLY A 190 10.41 17.32 22.02
N THR A 191 11.33 16.51 21.52
CA THR A 191 12.10 16.80 20.31
C THR A 191 11.25 16.56 19.06
N PRO A 192 11.08 17.55 18.15
CA PRO A 192 10.27 17.39 16.97
C PRO A 192 10.76 16.26 16.04
N ALA A 193 9.89 15.31 15.72
CA ALA A 193 10.11 14.26 14.73
C ALA A 193 9.05 14.36 13.63
N LYS A 194 9.37 15.09 12.56
CA LYS A 194 8.45 15.28 11.44
C LYS A 194 8.45 14.06 10.52
N LEU A 195 7.27 13.49 10.30
CA LEU A 195 7.07 12.40 9.34
C LEU A 195 7.39 12.90 7.92
N PRO A 196 8.33 12.26 7.20
CA PRO A 196 8.65 12.65 5.84
C PRO A 196 7.50 12.37 4.87
N MET A 197 7.34 13.22 3.86
CA MET A 197 6.41 12.93 2.77
C MET A 197 6.77 11.63 2.08
N ARG A 198 5.75 10.83 1.75
CA ARG A 198 5.87 9.62 0.93
C ARG A 198 5.33 9.91 -0.47
N GLY A 199 6.20 9.75 -1.47
CA GLY A 199 5.85 9.79 -2.88
C GLY A 199 5.67 8.37 -3.42
N THR A 200 4.61 8.16 -4.20
CA THR A 200 4.41 6.94 -5.00
C THR A 200 4.19 7.33 -6.45
N ALA A 201 4.71 6.51 -7.36
CA ALA A 201 4.40 6.61 -8.79
C ALA A 201 4.20 5.19 -9.33
N HIS A 202 3.24 5.02 -10.21
CA HIS A 202 2.97 3.73 -10.82
C HIS A 202 2.64 3.85 -12.30
N VAL A 203 2.99 2.80 -13.02
CA VAL A 203 2.66 2.64 -14.44
C VAL A 203 2.33 1.17 -14.67
N SER A 204 1.27 0.92 -15.42
CA SER A 204 0.86 -0.41 -15.86
C SER A 204 0.40 -0.33 -17.31
N TYR A 205 0.67 -1.38 -18.06
CA TYR A 205 0.23 -1.54 -19.43
C TYR A 205 -0.53 -2.85 -19.57
N ARG A 206 -1.71 -2.83 -20.19
CA ARG A 206 -2.52 -4.02 -20.45
C ARG A 206 -2.24 -4.50 -21.88
N TRP A 207 -1.62 -5.65 -22.00
CA TRP A 207 -1.29 -6.28 -23.28
C TRP A 207 -2.22 -7.44 -23.52
N ASP A 208 -3.12 -7.28 -24.51
CA ASP A 208 -4.03 -8.35 -24.95
C ASP A 208 -3.24 -9.42 -25.72
N LEU A 209 -3.39 -10.68 -25.32
CA LEU A 209 -2.74 -11.83 -25.96
C LEU A 209 -3.61 -12.50 -27.01
N ASN A 210 -4.86 -12.09 -27.15
CA ASN A 210 -5.81 -12.73 -28.01
C ASN A 210 -5.80 -12.07 -29.42
N LYS A 211 -5.86 -12.89 -30.44
CA LYS A 211 -5.92 -12.44 -31.84
C LYS A 211 -7.37 -12.25 -32.31
N ASP A 212 -8.33 -12.80 -31.57
CA ASP A 212 -9.75 -12.74 -31.94
C ASP A 212 -10.41 -11.58 -31.20
N GLU A 213 -10.83 -10.58 -31.93
CA GLU A 213 -11.49 -9.37 -31.36
C GLU A 213 -12.94 -9.66 -30.90
N ASN A 214 -13.53 -10.80 -31.32
CA ASN A 214 -14.90 -11.15 -30.95
C ASN A 214 -15.01 -11.91 -29.61
N LEU A 215 -13.90 -12.16 -28.91
CA LEU A 215 -13.92 -12.78 -27.60
C LEU A 215 -14.47 -11.80 -26.56
N ASP A 216 -15.33 -12.30 -25.68
CA ASP A 216 -15.74 -11.54 -24.50
C ASP A 216 -14.55 -11.22 -23.61
N GLU A 217 -14.58 -10.08 -22.93
CA GLU A 217 -13.48 -9.64 -22.04
C GLU A 217 -13.12 -10.71 -21.00
N ASP A 218 -14.09 -11.49 -20.53
CA ASP A 218 -13.90 -12.59 -19.59
C ASP A 218 -13.11 -13.77 -20.19
N GLU A 219 -13.11 -13.94 -21.50
CA GLU A 219 -12.40 -15.03 -22.19
C GLU A 219 -10.98 -14.64 -22.60
N LYS A 220 -10.70 -13.34 -22.61
CA LYS A 220 -9.40 -12.81 -23.00
C LYS A 220 -8.33 -13.10 -21.94
N SER A 221 -7.12 -13.16 -22.41
CA SER A 221 -5.91 -13.30 -21.60
C SER A 221 -5.03 -12.08 -21.76
N PHE A 222 -4.47 -11.60 -20.66
CA PHE A 222 -3.67 -10.38 -20.65
C PHE A 222 -2.33 -10.61 -19.96
N PHE A 223 -1.29 -9.98 -20.49
CA PHE A 223 -0.10 -9.65 -19.74
C PHE A 223 -0.17 -8.19 -19.27
N ILE A 224 0.12 -7.97 -17.98
CA ILE A 224 0.10 -6.63 -17.38
C ILE A 224 1.46 -6.35 -16.74
N PRO A 225 2.47 -5.91 -17.55
CA PRO A 225 3.70 -5.36 -16.98
C PRO A 225 3.40 -4.10 -16.19
N SER A 226 4.01 -3.99 -15.02
CA SER A 226 3.79 -2.85 -14.13
C SER A 226 5.08 -2.49 -13.39
N VAL A 227 5.20 -1.20 -13.10
CA VAL A 227 6.27 -0.63 -12.29
C VAL A 227 5.66 0.25 -11.23
N VAL A 228 6.09 0.07 -9.99
CA VAL A 228 5.71 0.95 -8.87
C VAL A 228 6.96 1.46 -8.18
N PHE A 229 7.05 2.76 -8.05
CA PHE A 229 8.12 3.46 -7.35
C PHE A 229 7.61 4.06 -6.05
N TYR A 230 8.36 3.87 -4.98
CA TYR A 230 8.11 4.48 -3.67
C TYR A 230 9.35 5.24 -3.21
N LYS A 231 9.12 6.41 -2.62
CA LYS A 231 10.18 7.21 -1.99
C LYS A 231 9.66 7.88 -0.74
N GLN A 232 10.37 7.69 0.38
CA GLN A 232 10.11 8.39 1.63
C GLN A 232 11.45 8.71 2.30
N SER A 233 11.77 9.98 2.44
CA SER A 233 13.08 10.45 2.88
C SER A 233 14.22 9.88 2.03
N THR A 234 15.18 9.20 2.64
CA THR A 234 16.32 8.53 1.98
C THR A 234 15.97 7.15 1.44
N ALA A 235 14.86 6.57 1.88
CA ALA A 235 14.43 5.27 1.42
C ALA A 235 13.70 5.35 0.08
N GLN A 236 14.03 4.42 -0.78
CA GLN A 236 13.36 4.24 -2.06
C GLN A 236 13.24 2.76 -2.41
N SER A 237 12.21 2.41 -3.13
CA SER A 237 11.99 1.06 -3.63
C SER A 237 11.31 1.11 -4.98
N ILE A 238 11.71 0.23 -5.88
CA ILE A 238 11.07 0.01 -7.16
C ILE A 238 10.59 -1.44 -7.18
N ASN A 239 9.32 -1.65 -7.49
CA ASN A 239 8.74 -2.95 -7.79
C ASN A 239 8.48 -3.02 -9.29
N ILE A 240 9.10 -3.98 -9.97
CA ILE A 240 8.91 -4.24 -11.40
C ILE A 240 8.40 -5.66 -11.53
N GLY A 241 7.34 -5.85 -12.29
CA GLY A 241 6.80 -7.19 -12.46
C GLY A 241 5.81 -7.31 -13.61
N LEU A 242 5.33 -8.53 -13.74
CA LEU A 242 4.40 -8.95 -14.78
C LEU A 242 3.30 -9.76 -14.13
N GLN A 243 2.06 -9.47 -14.49
CA GLN A 243 0.90 -10.29 -14.16
C GLN A 243 0.38 -10.95 -15.44
N TYR A 244 -0.07 -12.19 -15.30
CA TYR A 244 -0.88 -12.91 -16.25
C TYR A 244 -2.30 -13.01 -15.72
N LYS A 245 -3.26 -12.45 -16.44
CA LYS A 245 -4.68 -12.47 -16.08
C LYS A 245 -5.45 -13.23 -17.12
N ARG A 246 -6.23 -14.21 -16.70
CA ARG A 246 -7.16 -14.98 -17.54
C ARG A 246 -8.36 -15.41 -16.73
N HIS A 247 -9.58 -15.09 -17.21
CA HIS A 247 -10.81 -15.40 -16.46
C HIS A 247 -10.73 -14.92 -15.00
N ASN A 248 -10.85 -15.85 -14.10
CA ASN A 248 -10.87 -15.65 -12.65
C ASN A 248 -9.48 -15.70 -12.00
N LEU A 249 -8.44 -16.00 -12.78
CA LEU A 249 -7.09 -16.17 -12.28
C LEU A 249 -6.17 -15.03 -12.69
N ASN A 250 -5.45 -14.47 -11.73
CA ASN A 250 -4.36 -13.54 -11.97
C ASN A 250 -3.13 -14.04 -11.20
N ALA A 251 -2.04 -14.30 -11.91
CA ALA A 251 -0.77 -14.72 -11.35
C ALA A 251 0.31 -13.67 -11.66
N GLY A 252 1.07 -13.26 -10.64
CA GLY A 252 2.08 -12.21 -10.77
C GLY A 252 3.45 -12.62 -10.27
N LEU A 253 4.48 -12.11 -10.93
CA LEU A 253 5.87 -12.23 -10.53
C LEU A 253 6.51 -10.84 -10.51
N TRP A 254 7.17 -10.50 -9.39
CA TRP A 254 7.71 -9.17 -9.15
C TRP A 254 9.13 -9.25 -8.61
N VAL A 255 9.94 -8.27 -8.97
CA VAL A 255 11.25 -8.02 -8.39
C VAL A 255 11.22 -6.67 -7.70
N ARG A 256 11.56 -6.66 -6.42
CA ARG A 256 11.71 -5.45 -5.63
C ARG A 256 13.17 -5.06 -5.54
N THR A 257 13.47 -3.78 -5.73
CA THR A 257 14.81 -3.22 -5.44
C THR A 257 14.76 -2.38 -4.17
N ALA A 258 15.88 -2.32 -3.46
CA ALA A 258 16.09 -1.39 -2.34
C ALA A 258 16.94 -0.20 -2.80
N GLY A 259 17.03 0.85 -1.97
CA GLY A 259 17.72 2.10 -2.27
C GLY A 259 19.21 2.00 -2.67
N SER A 260 19.85 0.86 -2.42
CA SER A 260 21.21 0.55 -2.87
C SER A 260 21.32 0.09 -4.33
N GLY A 261 20.17 0.02 -5.05
CA GLY A 261 20.12 -0.32 -6.47
C GLY A 261 20.15 -1.81 -6.82
N GLY A 262 20.30 -2.70 -5.83
CA GLY A 262 20.24 -4.15 -6.05
C GLY A 262 18.84 -4.75 -5.80
N PRO A 263 18.55 -5.95 -6.39
CA PRO A 263 17.32 -6.67 -6.08
C PRO A 263 17.30 -7.09 -4.60
N SER A 264 16.19 -6.82 -3.93
CA SER A 264 16.02 -7.08 -2.49
C SER A 264 15.09 -8.25 -2.20
N ALA A 265 14.09 -8.47 -3.06
CA ALA A 265 13.14 -9.57 -2.92
C ALA A 265 12.55 -9.95 -4.28
N ILE A 266 12.14 -11.21 -4.39
CA ILE A 266 11.27 -11.71 -5.44
C ILE A 266 9.91 -12.00 -4.81
N THR A 267 8.84 -11.51 -5.44
CA THR A 267 7.46 -11.70 -4.98
C THR A 267 6.70 -12.54 -5.98
N PHE A 268 5.99 -13.53 -5.48
CA PHE A 268 4.99 -14.28 -6.23
C PHE A 268 3.59 -13.96 -5.69
N SER A 269 2.62 -13.74 -6.58
CA SER A 269 1.23 -13.47 -6.20
C SER A 269 0.24 -14.30 -7.00
N LEU A 270 -0.85 -14.71 -6.34
CA LEU A 270 -2.00 -15.36 -6.95
C LEU A 270 -3.27 -14.66 -6.49
N ILE A 271 -4.17 -14.41 -7.42
CA ILE A 271 -5.46 -13.80 -7.15
C ILE A 271 -6.53 -14.59 -7.87
N PHE A 272 -7.64 -14.77 -7.17
CA PHE A 272 -8.84 -15.44 -7.69
C PHE A 272 -10.03 -14.50 -7.56
N ASP A 273 -10.71 -14.25 -8.68
CA ASP A 273 -11.99 -13.53 -8.73
C ASP A 273 -13.13 -14.55 -8.76
N LEU A 274 -13.96 -14.56 -7.72
CA LEU A 274 -15.13 -15.41 -7.58
C LEU A 274 -16.38 -14.57 -7.90
N PHE A 275 -16.89 -14.70 -9.11
CA PHE A 275 -18.11 -14.01 -9.53
C PHE A 275 -19.33 -14.66 -8.87
N LEU A 276 -20.08 -13.88 -8.11
CA LEU A 276 -21.37 -14.28 -7.55
C LEU A 276 -22.48 -14.05 -8.56
N ASN A 277 -22.40 -12.93 -9.26
CA ASN A 277 -23.31 -12.60 -10.35
C ASN A 277 -22.50 -11.90 -11.46
N LYS A 278 -22.38 -12.56 -12.60
CA LYS A 278 -21.63 -12.04 -13.74
C LYS A 278 -22.31 -10.85 -14.41
N GLU A 279 -23.65 -10.81 -14.43
CA GLU A 279 -24.40 -9.72 -15.06
C GLU A 279 -24.25 -8.41 -14.30
N SER A 280 -24.19 -8.45 -12.96
CA SER A 280 -23.99 -7.27 -12.13
C SER A 280 -22.53 -6.98 -11.81
N GLY A 281 -21.59 -7.81 -12.25
CA GLY A 281 -20.17 -7.69 -11.90
C GLY A 281 -19.87 -7.94 -10.42
N GLU A 282 -20.81 -8.54 -9.68
CA GLU A 282 -20.63 -8.84 -8.26
C GLU A 282 -19.60 -9.96 -8.09
N LYS A 283 -18.53 -9.67 -7.36
CA LYS A 283 -17.44 -10.62 -7.16
C LYS A 283 -16.73 -10.47 -5.83
N PHE A 284 -16.20 -11.59 -5.35
CA PHE A 284 -15.15 -11.63 -4.36
C PHE A 284 -13.80 -11.81 -5.04
N ARG A 285 -12.80 -11.07 -4.55
CA ARG A 285 -11.41 -11.20 -4.95
C ARG A 285 -10.60 -11.73 -3.78
N LEU A 286 -9.93 -12.85 -3.95
CA LEU A 286 -9.04 -13.45 -2.94
C LEU A 286 -7.61 -13.40 -3.47
N GLY A 287 -6.70 -12.82 -2.70
CA GLY A 287 -5.30 -12.71 -3.10
C GLY A 287 -4.35 -13.24 -2.03
N VAL A 288 -3.29 -13.89 -2.47
CA VAL A 288 -2.16 -14.28 -1.64
C VAL A 288 -0.87 -13.92 -2.35
N SER A 289 0.12 -13.42 -1.61
CA SER A 289 1.47 -13.23 -2.13
C SER A 289 2.52 -13.56 -1.09
N HIS A 290 3.70 -13.90 -1.58
CA HIS A 290 4.87 -14.18 -0.76
C HIS A 290 6.10 -13.51 -1.35
N ASP A 291 6.80 -12.72 -0.50
CA ASP A 291 8.05 -12.07 -0.85
C ASP A 291 9.21 -12.90 -0.29
N ALA A 292 10.06 -13.42 -1.15
CA ALA A 292 11.30 -14.08 -0.78
C ALA A 292 12.47 -13.06 -0.82
N PRO A 293 13.05 -12.67 0.32
CA PRO A 293 14.21 -11.81 0.35
C PRO A 293 15.43 -12.49 -0.29
N ILE A 294 16.17 -11.76 -1.13
CA ILE A 294 17.38 -12.23 -1.81
C ILE A 294 18.59 -11.34 -1.51
N SER A 295 18.43 -10.33 -0.64
CA SER A 295 19.50 -9.44 -0.17
C SER A 295 20.14 -9.97 1.12
N GLY A 296 20.95 -9.15 1.80
CA GLY A 296 21.61 -9.50 3.07
C GLY A 296 20.66 -9.94 4.20
N LEU A 297 19.38 -9.56 4.16
CA LEU A 297 18.31 -10.17 4.93
C LEU A 297 17.81 -11.40 4.17
N ASN A 298 18.53 -12.51 4.31
CA ASN A 298 18.21 -13.73 3.57
C ASN A 298 16.91 -14.39 4.08
N TYR A 299 16.35 -15.29 3.25
CA TYR A 299 15.10 -15.98 3.54
C TYR A 299 15.18 -16.82 4.82
N SER A 300 16.32 -17.50 5.06
CA SER A 300 16.50 -18.37 6.24
C SER A 300 16.39 -17.62 7.57
N ASN A 301 16.72 -16.33 7.59
CA ASN A 301 16.68 -15.52 8.82
C ASN A 301 15.32 -14.83 9.04
N THR A 302 14.52 -14.66 8.00
CA THR A 302 13.30 -13.85 8.05
C THR A 302 12.04 -14.61 7.70
N SER A 303 12.14 -15.77 7.04
CA SER A 303 11.03 -16.52 6.43
C SER A 303 10.16 -15.65 5.48
N GLY A 304 10.74 -14.59 4.97
CA GLY A 304 10.10 -13.70 4.01
C GLY A 304 8.92 -12.90 4.56
N THR A 305 8.04 -12.51 3.65
CA THR A 305 6.85 -11.71 3.95
C THR A 305 5.66 -12.30 3.23
N THR A 306 4.55 -12.49 3.95
CA THR A 306 3.32 -13.02 3.38
C THR A 306 2.21 -11.98 3.46
N GLU A 307 1.44 -11.89 2.38
CA GLU A 307 0.24 -11.05 2.33
C GLU A 307 -0.97 -11.89 1.95
N GLY A 308 -2.10 -11.58 2.59
CA GLY A 308 -3.42 -12.06 2.21
C GLY A 308 -4.36 -10.90 1.96
N SER A 309 -5.20 -10.97 0.94
CA SER A 309 -6.18 -9.93 0.65
C SER A 309 -7.54 -10.52 0.33
N ILE A 310 -8.57 -9.76 0.67
CA ILE A 310 -9.97 -10.04 0.34
C ILE A 310 -10.55 -8.74 -0.21
N GLY A 311 -11.12 -8.80 -1.41
CA GLY A 311 -11.89 -7.72 -2.02
C GLY A 311 -13.34 -8.16 -2.24
N TYR A 312 -14.25 -7.22 -2.21
CA TYR A 312 -15.64 -7.39 -2.62
C TYR A 312 -16.06 -6.20 -3.46
N GLU A 313 -16.64 -6.47 -4.61
CA GLU A 313 -17.19 -5.46 -5.51
C GLU A 313 -18.63 -5.81 -5.85
N THR A 314 -19.50 -4.81 -5.86
CA THR A 314 -20.92 -4.99 -6.20
C THR A 314 -21.50 -3.75 -6.85
N THR A 315 -22.54 -3.98 -7.67
CA THR A 315 -23.41 -2.93 -8.22
C THR A 315 -24.71 -2.90 -7.42
N LEU A 316 -25.15 -1.74 -6.99
CA LEU A 316 -26.35 -1.59 -6.14
C LEU A 316 -27.64 -1.62 -6.98
N PRO A 317 -28.67 -2.35 -6.56
CA PRO A 317 -29.90 -2.57 -7.34
C PRO A 317 -30.74 -1.31 -7.64
N SER A 318 -30.48 -0.20 -6.95
CA SER A 318 -31.27 1.04 -7.09
C SER A 318 -30.80 1.95 -8.22
N ARG A 319 -29.75 1.57 -8.94
CA ARG A 319 -29.25 2.35 -10.07
C ARG A 319 -29.90 1.88 -11.35
N THR A 320 -30.79 2.70 -11.88
CA THR A 320 -31.20 2.68 -13.29
C THR A 320 -29.96 2.92 -14.15
N ASP A 321 -29.84 2.22 -15.25
CA ASP A 321 -28.73 2.17 -16.26
C ASP A 321 -28.22 3.51 -16.80
N ALA A 322 -28.58 4.62 -16.18
CA ALA A 322 -28.58 5.92 -16.82
C ALA A 322 -27.23 6.69 -16.79
N TYR A 323 -26.23 6.34 -16.01
CA TYR A 323 -25.02 7.19 -15.96
C TYR A 323 -23.74 6.49 -15.46
N HIS A 324 -23.17 5.61 -16.26
CA HIS A 324 -21.73 5.39 -16.20
C HIS A 324 -21.03 6.44 -17.08
N LYS A 325 -20.52 7.51 -16.50
CA LYS A 325 -19.66 8.43 -17.25
C LYS A 325 -18.41 7.67 -17.70
N PHE A 326 -18.03 7.87 -18.97
CA PHE A 326 -16.83 7.30 -19.57
C PHE A 326 -16.84 5.77 -19.66
N GLU A 327 -17.96 5.18 -20.10
CA GLU A 327 -18.11 3.71 -20.24
C GLU A 327 -17.10 3.10 -21.21
N GLY A 328 -16.74 3.80 -22.28
CA GLY A 328 -15.75 3.34 -23.25
C GLY A 328 -14.29 3.42 -22.75
N ALA A 329 -14.02 4.19 -21.72
CA ALA A 329 -12.66 4.35 -21.22
C ALA A 329 -12.29 3.22 -20.25
N ARG A 330 -11.14 2.59 -20.47
CA ARG A 330 -10.56 1.67 -19.49
C ARG A 330 -10.28 2.41 -18.19
N ARG A 331 -10.52 1.74 -17.09
CA ARG A 331 -10.27 2.27 -15.76
C ARG A 331 -9.22 1.44 -15.05
N CYS A 332 -8.86 1.86 -13.86
CA CYS A 332 -7.87 1.18 -13.03
C CYS A 332 -8.16 -0.32 -12.84
N TYR A 333 -9.40 -0.73 -12.74
CA TYR A 333 -9.78 -2.14 -12.55
C TYR A 333 -9.44 -3.05 -13.75
N ASP A 334 -9.30 -2.49 -14.96
CA ASP A 334 -8.92 -3.25 -16.15
C ASP A 334 -7.45 -3.69 -16.12
N PHE A 335 -6.65 -3.05 -15.30
CA PHE A 335 -5.22 -3.29 -15.18
C PHE A 335 -4.83 -4.23 -14.05
N TYR A 336 -5.80 -4.73 -13.29
CA TYR A 336 -5.48 -5.56 -12.12
C TYR A 336 -6.48 -6.70 -11.92
#